data_a1e75c488cd434c8426f4f66f713aa4e
#
_entry.id   a1e75c488cd434c8426f4f66f713aa4e
#
_cell.length_a   1.000
_cell.length_b   1.000
_cell.length_c   1.000
_cell.angle_alpha   90.00
_cell.angle_beta   90.00
_cell.angle_gamma   90.00
#
_symmetry.space_group_name_H-M   'P 1'
#
loop_
_entity.id
_entity.type
_entity.pdbx_description
1 polymer ?
#
loop_
_entity_poly.entity_id
_entity_poly.type
_entity_poly.pdbx_seq_one_letter_code
_entity_poly.pdbx_strand_id
1 'polypeptide(L)'
;MSRRVTIMDIAKRAGVSPASVSNVINGIDKVSGATRENILRVMQELNYQPSLVARSLAKRRSDMLGLLLPITEEDSSASLLLRDNPFYGELVSGVEFEAAKLGYDVLIKGVRMGESCRDWILKRDLDG
;
A
#
# COMPACT_ATOMS: atom_id res chain seq x y z
N MET A 1 -21.21 1.14 17.54
CA MET A 1 -20.15 1.21 16.50
C MET A 1 -19.62 2.63 16.42
N SER A 2 -18.33 2.80 16.56
CA SER A 2 -17.71 4.11 16.37
C SER A 2 -17.64 4.44 14.88
N ARG A 3 -18.08 5.64 14.53
CA ARG A 3 -17.98 6.16 13.17
C ARG A 3 -16.49 6.32 12.81
N ARG A 4 -16.13 5.88 11.61
CA ARG A 4 -14.77 6.06 11.09
C ARG A 4 -14.51 7.55 10.84
N VAL A 5 -13.41 8.08 11.38
CA VAL A 5 -12.97 9.45 11.14
C VAL A 5 -12.57 9.63 9.68
N THR A 6 -13.03 10.71 9.08
CA THR A 6 -12.77 11.05 7.67
C THR A 6 -11.90 12.30 7.53
N ILE A 7 -11.38 12.54 6.32
CA ILE A 7 -10.67 13.79 5.98
C ILE A 7 -11.54 15.03 6.29
N MET A 8 -12.85 14.93 6.04
CA MET A 8 -13.79 16.01 6.34
C MET A 8 -13.86 16.34 7.83
N ASP A 9 -13.82 15.31 8.68
CA ASP A 9 -13.82 15.49 10.14
C ASP A 9 -12.54 16.20 10.60
N ILE A 10 -11.39 15.84 10.03
CA ILE A 10 -10.11 16.48 10.32
C ILE A 10 -10.13 17.94 9.86
N ALA A 11 -10.55 18.20 8.63
CA ALA A 11 -10.64 19.54 8.07
C ALA A 11 -11.51 20.47 8.94
N LYS A 12 -12.67 19.98 9.34
CA LYS A 12 -13.59 20.72 10.22
C LYS A 12 -12.96 21.00 11.58
N ARG A 13 -12.32 20.03 12.19
CA ARG A 13 -11.68 20.15 13.50
C ARG A 13 -10.45 21.07 13.46
N ALA A 14 -9.65 20.99 12.41
CA ALA A 14 -8.45 21.82 12.21
C ALA A 14 -8.76 23.25 11.69
N GLY A 15 -9.98 23.50 11.24
CA GLY A 15 -10.38 24.78 10.65
C GLY A 15 -9.73 25.06 9.30
N VAL A 16 -9.51 24.05 8.49
CA VAL A 16 -8.88 24.10 7.17
C VAL A 16 -9.75 23.42 6.11
N SER A 17 -9.39 23.58 4.83
CA SER A 17 -10.06 22.89 3.74
C SER A 17 -9.70 21.39 3.70
N PRO A 18 -10.59 20.52 3.19
CA PRO A 18 -10.24 19.12 2.95
C PRO A 18 -9.04 18.94 2.02
N ALA A 19 -8.85 19.84 1.06
CA ALA A 19 -7.70 19.84 0.16
C ALA A 19 -6.38 20.05 0.93
N SER A 20 -6.36 20.91 1.94
CA SER A 20 -5.19 21.11 2.81
C SER A 20 -4.84 19.86 3.61
N VAL A 21 -5.85 19.17 4.15
CA VAL A 21 -5.65 17.90 4.84
C VAL A 21 -5.09 16.83 3.89
N SER A 22 -5.65 16.72 2.69
CA SER A 22 -5.17 15.80 1.65
C SER A 22 -3.72 16.07 1.26
N ASN A 23 -3.34 17.34 1.10
CA ASN A 23 -1.97 17.74 0.79
C ASN A 23 -0.99 17.29 1.89
N VAL A 24 -1.34 17.46 3.16
CA VAL A 24 -0.51 17.00 4.28
C VAL A 24 -0.36 15.48 4.28
N ILE A 25 -1.44 14.74 4.09
CA ILE A 25 -1.43 13.28 4.03
C ILE A 25 -0.53 12.77 2.89
N ASN A 26 -0.58 13.43 1.75
CA ASN A 26 0.18 13.04 0.56
C ASN A 26 1.61 13.62 0.52
N GLY A 27 2.02 14.36 1.54
CA GLY A 27 3.35 14.97 1.60
C GLY A 27 3.59 16.06 0.56
N ILE A 28 2.51 16.71 0.07
CA ILE A 28 2.58 17.81 -0.89
C ILE A 28 2.88 19.10 -0.14
N ASP A 29 3.96 19.77 -0.51
CA ASP A 29 4.41 21.00 0.14
C ASP A 29 3.67 22.24 -0.39
N LYS A 30 2.36 22.27 -0.15
CA LYS A 30 1.47 23.42 -0.48
C LYS A 30 0.77 24.00 0.74
N VAL A 31 1.20 23.61 1.93
CA VAL A 31 0.60 24.01 3.20
C VAL A 31 1.68 24.59 4.09
N SER A 32 1.39 25.70 4.78
CA SER A 32 2.34 26.31 5.72
C SER A 32 2.72 25.33 6.85
N GLY A 33 3.93 25.50 7.41
CA GLY A 33 4.39 24.66 8.51
C GLY A 33 3.45 24.65 9.71
N ALA A 34 2.91 25.82 10.09
CA ALA A 34 1.94 25.94 11.18
C ALA A 34 0.63 25.17 10.89
N THR A 35 0.12 25.27 9.67
CA THR A 35 -1.08 24.52 9.25
C THR A 35 -0.82 23.03 9.21
N ARG A 36 0.36 22.60 8.74
CA ARG A 36 0.78 21.20 8.74
C ARG A 36 0.80 20.62 10.16
N GLU A 37 1.43 21.30 11.10
CA GLU A 37 1.48 20.88 12.50
C GLU A 37 0.09 20.78 13.13
N ASN A 38 -0.78 21.73 12.84
CA ASN A 38 -2.16 21.70 13.33
C ASN A 38 -2.93 20.50 12.80
N ILE A 39 -2.82 20.19 11.50
CA ILE A 39 -3.46 19.05 10.87
C ILE A 39 -2.94 17.73 11.47
N LEU A 40 -1.61 17.58 11.60
CA LEU A 40 -0.99 16.38 12.17
C LEU A 40 -1.43 16.18 13.63
N ARG A 41 -1.52 17.23 14.42
CA ARG A 41 -2.02 17.19 15.79
C ARG A 41 -3.47 16.70 15.85
N VAL A 42 -4.35 17.24 15.01
CA VAL A 42 -5.76 16.84 14.94
C VAL A 42 -5.89 15.36 14.49
N MET A 43 -5.07 14.93 13.54
CA MET A 43 -5.04 13.52 13.12
C MET A 43 -4.67 12.61 14.29
N GLN A 44 -3.71 12.98 15.11
CA GLN A 44 -3.33 12.26 16.32
C GLN A 44 -4.46 12.23 17.37
N GLU A 45 -5.07 13.38 17.66
CA GLU A 45 -6.18 13.50 18.62
C GLU A 45 -7.37 12.62 18.23
N LEU A 46 -7.69 12.54 16.95
CA LEU A 46 -8.80 11.74 16.42
C LEU A 46 -8.40 10.30 16.08
N ASN A 47 -7.15 9.92 16.34
CA ASN A 47 -6.60 8.60 15.99
C ASN A 47 -6.88 8.22 14.54
N TYR A 48 -6.71 9.19 13.63
CA TYR A 48 -6.93 9.00 12.20
C TYR A 48 -5.75 8.29 11.55
N GLN A 49 -6.05 7.20 10.87
CA GLN A 49 -5.09 6.51 10.01
C GLN A 49 -5.51 6.68 8.55
N PRO A 50 -4.65 7.27 7.69
CA PRO A 50 -4.94 7.40 6.28
C PRO A 50 -5.24 6.04 5.64
N SER A 51 -6.34 5.94 4.90
CA SER A 51 -6.64 4.74 4.13
C SER A 51 -5.57 4.56 3.04
N LEU A 52 -4.96 3.38 2.97
CA LEU A 52 -4.03 3.02 1.89
C LEU A 52 -4.69 3.16 0.52
N VAL A 53 -5.97 2.79 0.41
CA VAL A 53 -6.77 2.93 -0.82
C VAL A 53 -6.95 4.39 -1.22
N ALA A 54 -7.30 5.26 -0.28
CA ALA A 54 -7.44 6.70 -0.54
C ALA A 54 -6.10 7.33 -0.94
N ARG A 55 -5.01 6.85 -0.33
CA ARG A 55 -3.64 7.31 -0.61
C ARG A 55 -3.18 6.88 -2.01
N SER A 56 -3.42 5.64 -2.41
CA SER A 56 -3.09 5.12 -3.74
C SER A 56 -3.87 5.84 -4.84
N LEU A 57 -5.15 6.11 -4.63
CA LEU A 57 -5.98 6.89 -5.55
C LEU A 57 -5.46 8.31 -5.77
N ALA A 58 -5.02 8.98 -4.70
CA ALA A 58 -4.49 10.34 -4.78
C ALA A 58 -3.12 10.41 -5.47
N LYS A 59 -2.26 9.43 -5.24
CA LYS A 59 -0.91 9.34 -5.82
C LYS A 59 -0.88 8.70 -7.20
N ARG A 60 -1.95 8.07 -7.64
CA ARG A 60 -1.97 7.13 -8.79
C ARG A 60 -0.90 6.04 -8.70
N ARG A 61 -0.55 5.65 -7.46
CA ARG A 61 0.43 4.61 -7.15
C ARG A 61 -0.04 3.83 -5.93
N SER A 62 0.09 2.53 -6.00
CA SER A 62 -0.24 1.65 -4.88
C SER A 62 0.93 1.42 -3.92
N ASP A 63 2.14 1.71 -4.38
CA ASP A 63 3.40 1.34 -3.73
C ASP A 63 3.49 -0.18 -3.46
N MET A 64 2.87 -0.98 -4.34
CA MET A 64 2.82 -2.44 -4.26
C MET A 64 3.34 -3.08 -5.55
N LEU A 65 4.17 -4.09 -5.41
CA LEU A 65 4.68 -4.92 -6.49
C LEU A 65 4.09 -6.33 -6.38
N GLY A 66 3.81 -6.95 -7.52
CA GLY A 66 3.38 -8.34 -7.59
C GLY A 66 4.51 -9.26 -8.04
N LEU A 67 4.84 -10.25 -7.25
CA LEU A 67 5.79 -11.29 -7.61
C LEU A 67 5.05 -12.60 -7.93
N LEU A 68 5.15 -13.02 -9.19
CA LEU A 68 4.52 -14.24 -9.67
C LEU A 68 5.54 -15.38 -9.67
N LEU A 69 5.25 -16.44 -8.95
CA LEU A 69 6.11 -17.64 -8.88
C LEU A 69 5.47 -18.79 -9.66
N PRO A 70 6.22 -19.44 -10.55
CA PRO A 70 5.72 -20.61 -11.27
C PRO A 70 5.56 -21.78 -10.30
N ILE A 71 4.35 -22.29 -10.15
CA ILE A 71 4.06 -23.49 -9.37
C ILE A 71 3.63 -24.64 -10.28
N THR A 72 4.01 -25.85 -9.91
CA THR A 72 3.59 -27.08 -10.59
C THR A 72 2.25 -27.57 -10.03
N GLU A 73 1.69 -28.61 -10.62
CA GLU A 73 0.48 -29.25 -10.09
C GLU A 73 0.72 -29.96 -8.74
N GLU A 74 1.95 -30.36 -8.48
CA GLU A 74 2.37 -30.96 -7.23
C GLU A 74 2.48 -29.91 -6.11
N ASP A 75 2.79 -28.66 -6.49
CA ASP A 75 2.83 -27.53 -5.57
C ASP A 75 1.44 -26.92 -5.42
N SER A 76 0.76 -27.16 -4.33
CA SER A 76 -0.57 -26.59 -4.10
C SER A 76 -0.57 -25.08 -3.84
N SER A 77 0.61 -24.48 -3.54
CA SER A 77 0.74 -23.04 -3.25
C SER A 77 2.18 -22.55 -3.41
N ALA A 78 2.33 -21.23 -3.55
CA ALA A 78 3.65 -20.57 -3.52
C ALA A 78 4.42 -20.85 -2.21
N SER A 79 3.73 -21.06 -1.10
CA SER A 79 4.34 -21.37 0.19
C SER A 79 5.13 -22.69 0.17
N LEU A 80 4.62 -23.70 -0.51
CA LEU A 80 5.33 -24.99 -0.66
C LEU A 80 6.57 -24.82 -1.52
N LEU A 81 6.47 -24.11 -2.64
CA LEU A 81 7.62 -23.82 -3.50
C LEU A 81 8.75 -23.11 -2.74
N LEU A 82 8.40 -22.10 -1.93
CA LEU A 82 9.36 -21.36 -1.13
C LEU A 82 10.02 -22.21 -0.04
N ARG A 83 9.26 -23.13 0.56
CA ARG A 83 9.77 -24.02 1.61
C ARG A 83 10.72 -25.07 1.06
N ASP A 84 10.37 -25.67 -0.07
CA ASP A 84 11.03 -26.85 -0.59
C ASP A 84 12.14 -26.52 -1.60
N ASN A 85 12.25 -25.26 -2.03
CA ASN A 85 13.27 -24.80 -2.96
C ASN A 85 14.00 -23.54 -2.47
N PRO A 86 15.22 -23.67 -1.94
CA PRO A 86 16.00 -22.54 -1.40
C PRO A 86 16.22 -21.40 -2.40
N PHE A 87 16.31 -21.67 -3.69
CA PHE A 87 16.48 -20.64 -4.72
C PHE A 87 15.35 -19.61 -4.70
N TYR A 88 14.10 -20.07 -4.62
CA TYR A 88 12.95 -19.16 -4.56
C TYR A 88 12.87 -18.39 -3.25
N GLY A 89 13.30 -19.00 -2.15
CA GLY A 89 13.40 -18.31 -0.85
C GLY A 89 14.38 -17.15 -0.91
N GLU A 90 15.57 -17.35 -1.47
CA GLU A 90 16.57 -16.29 -1.66
C GLU A 90 16.09 -15.23 -2.65
N LEU A 91 15.46 -15.62 -3.76
CA LEU A 91 14.89 -14.69 -4.73
C LEU A 91 13.85 -13.77 -4.09
N VAL A 92 12.90 -14.32 -3.37
CA VAL A 92 11.86 -13.54 -2.68
C VAL A 92 12.46 -12.61 -1.65
N SER A 93 13.41 -13.08 -0.85
CA SER A 93 14.10 -12.27 0.16
C SER A 93 14.86 -11.10 -0.48
N GLY A 94 15.52 -11.33 -1.61
CA GLY A 94 16.24 -10.29 -2.35
C GLY A 94 15.29 -9.24 -2.94
N VAL A 95 14.20 -9.68 -3.54
CA VAL A 95 13.18 -8.77 -4.10
C VAL A 95 12.52 -7.94 -3.00
N GLU A 96 12.14 -8.56 -1.88
CA GLU A 96 11.52 -7.87 -0.75
C GLU A 96 12.47 -6.83 -0.15
N PHE A 97 13.73 -7.20 0.05
CA PHE A 97 14.75 -6.31 0.60
C PHE A 97 14.96 -5.05 -0.25
N GLU A 98 15.09 -5.20 -1.56
CA GLU A 98 15.25 -4.05 -2.46
C GLU A 98 13.95 -3.24 -2.61
N ALA A 99 12.80 -3.89 -2.66
CA ALA A 99 11.51 -3.22 -2.71
C ALA A 99 11.28 -2.35 -1.45
N ALA A 100 11.58 -2.87 -0.28
CA ALA A 100 11.44 -2.16 1.00
C ALA A 100 12.28 -0.88 1.05
N LYS A 101 13.52 -0.91 0.53
CA LYS A 101 14.38 0.29 0.42
C LYS A 101 13.74 1.39 -0.42
N LEU A 102 12.96 1.02 -1.42
CA LEU A 102 12.30 1.93 -2.33
C LEU A 102 10.88 2.30 -1.88
N GLY A 103 10.44 1.79 -0.73
CA GLY A 103 9.12 2.05 -0.16
C GLY A 103 7.99 1.25 -0.80
N TYR A 104 8.31 0.08 -1.38
CA TYR A 104 7.32 -0.84 -1.96
C TYR A 104 7.08 -2.05 -1.07
N ASP A 105 5.81 -2.46 -1.00
CA ASP A 105 5.41 -3.76 -0.48
C ASP A 105 5.37 -4.80 -1.61
N VAL A 106 5.60 -6.07 -1.28
CA VAL A 106 5.61 -7.15 -2.26
C VAL A 106 4.49 -8.15 -1.95
N LEU A 107 3.62 -8.37 -2.94
CA LEU A 107 2.63 -9.42 -2.92
C LEU A 107 3.10 -10.62 -3.75
N ILE A 108 2.98 -11.82 -3.20
CA ILE A 108 3.41 -13.05 -3.85
C ILE A 108 2.21 -13.87 -4.27
N LYS A 109 2.21 -14.36 -5.51
CA LYS A 109 1.22 -15.31 -6.01
C LYS A 109 1.90 -16.46 -6.72
N GLY A 110 1.53 -17.69 -6.38
CA GLY A 110 1.84 -18.88 -7.18
C GLY A 110 0.95 -18.93 -8.41
N VAL A 111 1.53 -19.20 -9.58
CA VAL A 111 0.83 -19.22 -10.87
C VAL A 111 1.15 -20.52 -11.60
N ARG A 112 0.11 -21.19 -12.09
CA ARG A 112 0.26 -22.37 -12.94
C ARG A 112 0.42 -21.98 -14.39
N MET A 113 1.06 -22.84 -15.16
CA MET A 113 1.19 -22.64 -16.60
C MET A 113 -0.19 -22.51 -17.26
N GLY A 114 -0.38 -21.43 -18.03
CA GLY A 114 -1.66 -21.12 -18.67
C GLY A 114 -2.68 -20.37 -17.81
N GLU A 115 -2.40 -20.15 -16.52
CA GLU A 115 -3.26 -19.36 -15.65
C GLU A 115 -3.15 -17.86 -15.97
N SER A 116 -4.31 -17.20 -16.11
CA SER A 116 -4.33 -15.74 -16.29
C SER A 116 -4.23 -15.02 -14.94
N CYS A 117 -3.29 -14.10 -14.84
CA CYS A 117 -3.10 -13.25 -13.65
C CYS A 117 -3.77 -11.87 -13.77
N ARG A 118 -4.42 -11.59 -14.88
CA ARG A 118 -5.00 -10.27 -15.17
C ARG A 118 -5.94 -9.79 -14.07
N ASP A 119 -6.89 -10.60 -13.66
CA ASP A 119 -7.86 -10.22 -12.61
C ASP A 119 -7.18 -10.01 -11.26
N TRP A 120 -6.15 -10.80 -10.96
CA TRP A 120 -5.38 -10.66 -9.73
C TRP A 120 -4.63 -9.32 -9.68
N ILE A 121 -4.01 -8.93 -10.80
CA ILE A 121 -3.29 -7.66 -10.96
C ILE A 121 -4.25 -6.49 -10.83
N LEU A 122 -5.37 -6.52 -11.58
CA LEU A 122 -6.35 -5.42 -11.60
C LEU A 122 -7.04 -5.20 -10.27
N LYS A 123 -7.35 -6.27 -9.53
CA LYS A 123 -7.99 -6.16 -8.20
C LYS A 123 -7.10 -5.56 -7.13
N ARG A 124 -5.79 -5.58 -7.32
CA ARG A 124 -4.82 -5.14 -6.32
C ARG A 124 -4.12 -3.84 -6.65
N ASP A 125 -4.40 -3.29 -7.83
CA ASP A 125 -3.84 -2.00 -8.27
C ASP A 125 -2.30 -1.96 -8.11
N LEU A 126 -1.64 -2.98 -8.63
CA LEU A 126 -0.18 -3.11 -8.53
C LEU A 126 0.54 -2.11 -9.44
N ASP A 127 1.66 -1.58 -8.98
CA ASP A 127 2.55 -0.70 -9.77
C ASP A 127 3.48 -1.50 -10.70
N GLY A 128 3.70 -2.74 -10.39
CA GLY A 128 4.52 -3.64 -11.18
C GLY A 128 4.45 -5.08 -10.74
#